data_1f99eff72c4b7016effc1cac20618cee
#
_entry.id   1f99eff72c4b7016effc1cac20618cee
#
_cell.length_a   1.000
_cell.length_b   1.000
_cell.length_c   1.000
_cell.angle_alpha   90.00
_cell.angle_beta   90.00
_cell.angle_gamma   90.00
#
_symmetry.space_group_name_H-M   'P 1'
#
loop_
_entity.id
_entity.type
_entity.pdbx_description
1 polymer ?
#
loop_
_entity_poly.entity_id
_entity_poly.type
_entity_poly.pdbx_seq_one_letter_code
_entity_poly.pdbx_strand_id
1 'polypeptide(L)'
;MTIANTHIDAGAEIVQDAAPFPIGSLFALALAAFVTILTEALPAGLLSQISEGLAISEALAGQLVTVYAIGSLLAAIPLTAATQGMRRRSLLLLAIAGFAVANTVTTLSSHYGLTIVARLLGGVSAGLLWALLAGYAARMVPESQKGRAIAIAMVGAPLALSLGVPAGTLLGNLIGWRMSFAIMSLFAVALMVWVRLKVPDFPGQATNKRLALRQVFTLPGVRSVLFVVLAFVLAHNILFTYIAPFLMTAGLGERTDLVLLVFGVASLLGIWVVGVLIDRHLRALTLASTALFAISALTLGVMSDRPAAVYIAVAAWGIAFGGAGTLFQTAIAKTAAEAADLAQSMLVTAWNVAIAGGGIVGGLLLDHLGVVAFAPVLVILLLLTLAVVWSASRYGFARRTQ
;
A
#
# COMPACT_ATOMS: atom_id res chain seq x y z
N MET A 1 55.53 -38.04 -37.55
CA MET A 1 55.48 -36.84 -36.75
C MET A 1 54.23 -36.04 -37.20
N THR A 2 53.06 -36.36 -36.61
CA THR A 2 51.75 -35.84 -37.05
C THR A 2 51.26 -34.96 -35.93
N ILE A 3 51.16 -33.69 -36.20
CA ILE A 3 50.65 -32.67 -35.24
C ILE A 3 49.14 -32.69 -35.33
N ALA A 4 48.49 -33.08 -34.23
CA ALA A 4 47.04 -33.01 -34.09
C ALA A 4 46.65 -31.55 -33.75
N ASN A 5 45.90 -30.91 -34.65
CA ASN A 5 45.21 -29.64 -34.41
C ASN A 5 44.01 -29.87 -33.54
N THR A 6 44.03 -29.47 -32.29
CA THR A 6 42.86 -29.36 -31.40
C THR A 6 42.15 -28.05 -31.71
N HIS A 7 41.05 -28.13 -32.45
CA HIS A 7 40.08 -27.03 -32.54
C HIS A 7 39.42 -26.86 -31.17
N ILE A 8 39.69 -25.75 -30.53
CA ILE A 8 38.94 -25.28 -29.36
C ILE A 8 37.63 -24.70 -29.91
N ASP A 9 36.55 -25.45 -29.72
CA ASP A 9 35.19 -24.97 -29.92
C ASP A 9 34.96 -23.82 -28.93
N ALA A 10 34.90 -22.58 -29.45
CA ALA A 10 34.51 -21.40 -28.73
C ALA A 10 33.05 -21.58 -28.32
N GLY A 11 32.80 -21.63 -27.02
CA GLY A 11 31.52 -21.87 -26.45
C GLY A 11 30.42 -20.95 -27.00
N ALA A 12 29.42 -21.56 -27.58
CA ALA A 12 28.14 -20.92 -27.79
C ALA A 12 27.58 -20.58 -26.39
N GLU A 13 27.67 -19.33 -25.98
CA GLU A 13 26.85 -18.79 -24.90
C GLU A 13 25.40 -19.09 -25.27
N ILE A 14 24.82 -20.07 -24.58
CA ILE A 14 23.37 -20.28 -24.59
C ILE A 14 22.77 -19.00 -24.02
N VAL A 15 22.33 -18.11 -24.90
CA VAL A 15 21.43 -17.01 -24.54
C VAL A 15 20.20 -17.69 -23.97
N GLN A 16 20.16 -17.82 -22.63
CA GLN A 16 18.94 -18.23 -21.95
C GLN A 16 17.88 -17.21 -22.35
N ASP A 17 16.97 -17.64 -23.21
CA ASP A 17 15.78 -16.88 -23.57
C ASP A 17 15.15 -16.39 -22.28
N ALA A 18 15.26 -15.09 -22.01
CA ALA A 18 14.72 -14.49 -20.81
C ALA A 18 13.21 -14.73 -20.83
N ALA A 19 12.72 -15.52 -19.89
CA ALA A 19 11.32 -15.83 -19.78
C ALA A 19 10.50 -14.52 -19.87
N PRO A 20 9.42 -14.49 -20.66
CA PRO A 20 8.66 -13.26 -20.89
C PRO A 20 8.16 -12.69 -19.56
N PHE A 21 8.21 -11.38 -19.43
CA PHE A 21 7.79 -10.68 -18.22
C PHE A 21 6.35 -11.05 -17.86
N PRO A 22 6.05 -11.54 -16.62
CA PRO A 22 4.79 -12.20 -16.25
C PRO A 22 3.64 -11.20 -16.02
N ILE A 23 3.33 -10.39 -17.04
CA ILE A 23 2.40 -9.26 -16.92
C ILE A 23 1.00 -9.70 -16.48
N GLY A 24 0.50 -10.83 -16.99
CA GLY A 24 -0.83 -11.35 -16.65
C GLY A 24 -0.94 -11.79 -15.18
N SER A 25 0.14 -12.33 -14.60
CA SER A 25 0.21 -12.67 -13.18
C SER A 25 0.30 -11.43 -12.31
N LEU A 26 1.07 -10.42 -12.75
CA LEU A 26 1.19 -9.14 -12.03
C LEU A 26 -0.12 -8.34 -12.06
N PHE A 27 -0.88 -8.38 -13.16
CA PHE A 27 -2.22 -7.80 -13.20
C PHE A 27 -3.21 -8.53 -12.29
N ALA A 28 -3.10 -9.84 -12.12
CA ALA A 28 -3.91 -10.55 -11.13
C ALA A 28 -3.59 -10.07 -9.71
N LEU A 29 -2.30 -9.79 -9.38
CA LEU A 29 -1.92 -9.18 -8.10
C LEU A 29 -2.42 -7.74 -7.98
N ALA A 30 -2.37 -6.95 -9.04
CA ALA A 30 -2.94 -5.60 -9.06
C ALA A 30 -4.46 -5.61 -8.81
N LEU A 31 -5.18 -6.55 -9.42
CA LEU A 31 -6.61 -6.74 -9.16
C LEU A 31 -6.88 -7.20 -7.73
N ALA A 32 -5.97 -8.02 -7.14
CA ALA A 32 -6.08 -8.36 -5.72
C ALA A 32 -5.94 -7.14 -4.81
N ALA A 33 -4.96 -6.26 -5.07
CA ALA A 33 -4.83 -4.98 -4.36
C ALA A 33 -6.06 -4.09 -4.56
N PHE A 34 -6.59 -4.02 -5.77
CA PHE A 34 -7.81 -3.27 -6.09
C PHE A 34 -9.02 -3.76 -5.28
N VAL A 35 -9.28 -5.08 -5.29
CA VAL A 35 -10.39 -5.69 -4.53
C VAL A 35 -10.22 -5.44 -3.03
N THR A 36 -8.99 -5.49 -2.51
CA THR A 36 -8.70 -5.23 -1.09
C THR A 36 -9.11 -3.83 -0.68
N ILE A 37 -8.60 -2.82 -1.40
CA ILE A 37 -8.90 -1.40 -1.10
C ILE A 37 -10.38 -1.09 -1.35
N LEU A 38 -10.95 -1.63 -2.42
CA LEU A 38 -12.36 -1.38 -2.70
C LEU A 38 -13.27 -2.02 -1.63
N THR A 39 -12.95 -3.24 -1.18
CA THR A 39 -13.64 -3.87 -0.04
C THR A 39 -13.51 -3.01 1.23
N GLU A 40 -12.37 -2.40 1.49
CA GLU A 40 -12.11 -1.52 2.63
C GLU A 40 -12.93 -0.24 2.57
N ALA A 41 -12.82 0.49 1.46
CA ALA A 41 -13.25 1.87 1.34
C ALA A 41 -14.71 2.04 0.87
N LEU A 42 -15.28 1.04 0.19
CA LEU A 42 -16.63 1.13 -0.37
C LEU A 42 -17.72 1.50 0.66
N PRO A 43 -17.71 0.99 1.92
CA PRO A 43 -18.70 1.42 2.90
C PRO A 43 -18.71 2.92 3.18
N ALA A 44 -17.57 3.60 3.08
CA ALA A 44 -17.49 5.05 3.28
C ALA A 44 -18.28 5.83 2.22
N GLY A 45 -18.32 5.32 0.98
CA GLY A 45 -19.12 5.90 -0.10
C GLY A 45 -20.60 5.55 -0.05
N LEU A 46 -21.02 4.64 0.84
CA LEU A 46 -22.38 4.10 0.92
C LEU A 46 -22.98 4.21 2.34
N LEU A 47 -22.41 5.09 3.18
CA LEU A 47 -22.77 5.19 4.61
C LEU A 47 -24.25 5.33 4.85
N SER A 48 -24.91 6.30 4.23
CA SER A 48 -26.35 6.56 4.44
C SER A 48 -27.21 5.38 4.01
N GLN A 49 -26.90 4.74 2.88
CA GLN A 49 -27.65 3.56 2.41
C GLN A 49 -27.46 2.35 3.33
N ILE A 50 -26.25 2.14 3.85
CA ILE A 50 -25.96 1.06 4.80
C ILE A 50 -26.67 1.34 6.13
N SER A 51 -26.64 2.59 6.60
CA SER A 51 -27.33 3.06 7.81
C SER A 51 -28.83 2.75 7.72
N GLU A 52 -29.50 3.17 6.66
CA GLU A 52 -30.89 2.88 6.40
C GLU A 52 -31.18 1.38 6.26
N GLY A 53 -30.36 0.68 5.45
CA GLY A 53 -30.58 -0.73 5.13
C GLY A 53 -30.34 -1.71 6.28
N LEU A 54 -29.61 -1.29 7.34
CA LEU A 54 -29.37 -2.05 8.56
C LEU A 54 -30.09 -1.46 9.77
N ALA A 55 -30.85 -0.35 9.61
CA ALA A 55 -31.54 0.40 10.66
C ALA A 55 -30.60 0.81 11.83
N ILE A 56 -29.43 1.38 11.50
CA ILE A 56 -28.40 1.84 12.44
C ILE A 56 -28.03 3.30 12.16
N SER A 57 -27.28 3.94 13.07
CA SER A 57 -26.76 5.28 12.82
C SER A 57 -25.61 5.26 11.79
N GLU A 58 -25.38 6.38 11.09
CA GLU A 58 -24.23 6.54 10.19
C GLU A 58 -22.89 6.35 10.92
N ALA A 59 -22.81 6.72 12.20
CA ALA A 59 -21.65 6.48 13.03
C ALA A 59 -21.35 4.97 13.17
N LEU A 60 -22.38 4.15 13.39
CA LEU A 60 -22.23 2.69 13.42
C LEU A 60 -21.90 2.12 12.03
N ALA A 61 -22.46 2.67 10.97
CA ALA A 61 -22.07 2.29 9.59
C ALA A 61 -20.59 2.62 9.32
N GLY A 62 -20.08 3.75 9.80
CA GLY A 62 -18.66 4.11 9.74
C GLY A 62 -17.73 3.12 10.44
N GLN A 63 -18.17 2.48 11.53
CA GLN A 63 -17.40 1.45 12.23
C GLN A 63 -17.09 0.23 11.35
N LEU A 64 -17.82 0.00 10.27
CA LEU A 64 -17.54 -1.07 9.31
C LEU A 64 -16.16 -0.90 8.63
N VAL A 65 -15.72 0.34 8.41
CA VAL A 65 -14.36 0.65 7.91
C VAL A 65 -13.33 0.46 9.02
N THR A 66 -13.63 0.95 10.22
CA THR A 66 -12.72 0.85 11.37
C THR A 66 -12.42 -0.60 11.74
N VAL A 67 -13.47 -1.45 11.82
CA VAL A 67 -13.30 -2.88 12.16
C VAL A 67 -12.49 -3.63 11.11
N TYR A 68 -12.66 -3.30 9.84
CA TYR A 68 -11.81 -3.84 8.79
C TYR A 68 -10.34 -3.47 9.00
N ALA A 69 -10.03 -2.21 9.25
CA ALA A 69 -8.67 -1.74 9.50
C ALA A 69 -8.06 -2.41 10.74
N ILE A 70 -8.84 -2.58 11.83
CA ILE A 70 -8.41 -3.32 13.03
C ILE A 70 -8.09 -4.78 12.67
N GLY A 71 -8.95 -5.45 11.90
CA GLY A 71 -8.70 -6.82 11.43
C GLY A 71 -7.39 -6.94 10.67
N SER A 72 -7.13 -6.01 9.75
CA SER A 72 -5.89 -5.96 8.98
C SER A 72 -4.66 -5.76 9.87
N LEU A 73 -4.73 -4.79 10.79
CA LEU A 73 -3.64 -4.48 11.72
C LEU A 73 -3.29 -5.68 12.61
N LEU A 74 -4.28 -6.30 13.23
CA LEU A 74 -4.08 -7.38 14.20
C LEU A 74 -3.64 -8.69 13.53
N ALA A 75 -4.07 -8.94 12.30
CA ALA A 75 -3.79 -10.19 11.58
C ALA A 75 -2.46 -10.19 10.82
N ALA A 76 -1.97 -9.04 10.38
CA ALA A 76 -0.83 -8.95 9.47
C ALA A 76 0.40 -9.73 9.96
N ILE A 77 0.88 -9.49 11.17
CA ILE A 77 2.06 -10.16 11.72
C ILE A 77 1.75 -11.59 12.16
N PRO A 78 0.75 -11.85 13.03
CA PRO A 78 0.53 -13.20 13.55
C PRO A 78 0.20 -14.21 12.45
N LEU A 79 -0.67 -13.81 11.52
CA LEU A 79 -1.10 -14.71 10.45
C LEU A 79 0.02 -14.99 9.45
N THR A 80 0.82 -13.97 9.09
CA THR A 80 1.99 -14.16 8.23
C THR A 80 3.03 -15.06 8.90
N ALA A 81 3.28 -14.87 10.20
CA ALA A 81 4.21 -15.73 10.96
C ALA A 81 3.72 -17.18 11.02
N ALA A 82 2.44 -17.41 11.31
CA ALA A 82 1.85 -18.74 11.39
C ALA A 82 1.85 -19.48 10.04
N THR A 83 1.74 -18.75 8.93
CA THR A 83 1.58 -19.31 7.58
C THR A 83 2.86 -19.35 6.75
N GLN A 84 4.04 -19.06 7.33
CA GLN A 84 5.32 -19.04 6.62
C GLN A 84 5.60 -20.33 5.83
N GLY A 85 5.21 -21.49 6.34
CA GLY A 85 5.41 -22.79 5.70
C GLY A 85 4.40 -23.13 4.61
N MET A 86 3.34 -22.38 4.45
CA MET A 86 2.31 -22.66 3.46
C MET A 86 2.73 -22.22 2.04
N ARG A 87 2.23 -22.93 1.03
CA ARG A 87 2.43 -22.54 -0.38
C ARG A 87 1.81 -21.18 -0.66
N ARG A 88 2.54 -20.34 -1.37
CA ARG A 88 2.18 -18.92 -1.53
C ARG A 88 0.89 -18.69 -2.32
N ARG A 89 0.64 -19.51 -3.37
CA ARG A 89 -0.61 -19.44 -4.13
C ARG A 89 -1.81 -19.84 -3.27
N SER A 90 -1.67 -20.84 -2.43
CA SER A 90 -2.74 -21.26 -1.51
C SER A 90 -3.08 -20.15 -0.52
N LEU A 91 -2.08 -19.44 0.02
CA LEU A 91 -2.30 -18.30 0.90
C LEU A 91 -2.97 -17.12 0.20
N LEU A 92 -2.54 -16.82 -1.03
CA LEU A 92 -3.15 -15.77 -1.85
C LEU A 92 -4.63 -16.10 -2.13
N LEU A 93 -4.91 -17.35 -2.51
CA LEU A 93 -6.29 -17.82 -2.72
C LEU A 93 -7.12 -17.77 -1.44
N LEU A 94 -6.54 -18.12 -0.28
CA LEU A 94 -7.21 -18.03 1.03
C LEU A 94 -7.58 -16.58 1.38
N ALA A 95 -6.67 -15.63 1.16
CA ALA A 95 -6.96 -14.22 1.39
C ALA A 95 -8.08 -13.70 0.47
N ILE A 96 -8.04 -14.04 -0.83
CA ILE A 96 -9.09 -13.65 -1.79
C ILE A 96 -10.42 -14.33 -1.46
N ALA A 97 -10.40 -15.60 -1.04
CA ALA A 97 -11.59 -16.31 -0.58
C ALA A 97 -12.22 -15.63 0.65
N GLY A 98 -11.41 -15.14 1.58
CA GLY A 98 -11.88 -14.36 2.72
C GLY A 98 -12.63 -13.09 2.28
N PHE A 99 -12.17 -12.38 1.24
CA PHE A 99 -12.92 -11.25 0.67
C PHE A 99 -14.23 -11.69 0.02
N ALA A 100 -14.22 -12.79 -0.73
CA ALA A 100 -15.44 -13.34 -1.33
C ALA A 100 -16.48 -13.65 -0.26
N VAL A 101 -16.08 -14.33 0.81
CA VAL A 101 -16.96 -14.65 1.95
C VAL A 101 -17.43 -13.38 2.68
N ALA A 102 -16.50 -12.47 3.01
CA ALA A 102 -16.83 -11.23 3.74
C ALA A 102 -17.82 -10.36 2.95
N ASN A 103 -17.60 -10.17 1.65
CA ASN A 103 -18.49 -9.38 0.81
C ASN A 103 -19.82 -10.08 0.58
N THR A 104 -19.85 -11.41 0.43
CA THR A 104 -21.10 -12.20 0.31
C THR A 104 -21.93 -12.11 1.60
N VAL A 105 -21.31 -12.28 2.77
CA VAL A 105 -21.99 -12.12 4.05
C VAL A 105 -22.51 -10.69 4.22
N THR A 106 -21.74 -9.67 3.86
CA THR A 106 -22.17 -8.27 3.88
C THR A 106 -23.36 -8.02 2.95
N THR A 107 -23.39 -8.66 1.76
CA THR A 107 -24.52 -8.59 0.82
C THR A 107 -25.82 -9.15 1.41
N LEU A 108 -25.72 -10.32 2.04
CA LEU A 108 -26.88 -11.08 2.50
C LEU A 108 -27.35 -10.69 3.91
N SER A 109 -26.48 -10.05 4.68
CA SER A 109 -26.77 -9.73 6.08
C SER A 109 -27.83 -8.64 6.24
N SER A 110 -28.79 -8.91 7.12
CA SER A 110 -29.73 -7.92 7.67
C SER A 110 -29.37 -7.48 9.09
N HIS A 111 -28.29 -8.05 9.69
CA HIS A 111 -27.88 -7.81 11.07
C HIS A 111 -26.52 -7.12 11.12
N TYR A 112 -26.46 -5.99 11.82
CA TYR A 112 -25.23 -5.23 12.01
C TYR A 112 -24.08 -6.07 12.58
N GLY A 113 -24.35 -6.88 13.64
CA GLY A 113 -23.34 -7.73 14.26
C GLY A 113 -22.70 -8.74 13.29
N LEU A 114 -23.48 -9.37 12.40
CA LEU A 114 -22.98 -10.27 11.39
C LEU A 114 -22.15 -9.51 10.34
N THR A 115 -22.57 -8.32 9.96
CA THR A 115 -21.83 -7.46 9.05
C THR A 115 -20.48 -7.05 9.65
N ILE A 116 -20.43 -6.70 10.95
CA ILE A 116 -19.17 -6.41 11.68
C ILE A 116 -18.19 -7.61 11.62
N VAL A 117 -18.69 -8.84 11.89
CA VAL A 117 -17.85 -10.05 11.81
C VAL A 117 -17.33 -10.26 10.38
N ALA A 118 -18.16 -10.06 9.37
CA ALA A 118 -17.75 -10.14 7.98
C ALA A 118 -16.67 -9.08 7.64
N ARG A 119 -16.82 -7.85 8.14
CA ARG A 119 -15.82 -6.79 7.95
C ARG A 119 -14.48 -7.10 8.62
N LEU A 120 -14.54 -7.67 9.84
CA LEU A 120 -13.34 -8.15 10.54
C LEU A 120 -12.63 -9.24 9.73
N LEU A 121 -13.37 -10.22 9.20
CA LEU A 121 -12.82 -11.25 8.31
C LEU A 121 -12.18 -10.66 7.06
N GLY A 122 -12.83 -9.68 6.40
CA GLY A 122 -12.28 -8.94 5.29
C GLY A 122 -10.95 -8.25 5.65
N GLY A 123 -10.90 -7.61 6.82
CA GLY A 123 -9.69 -6.99 7.35
C GLY A 123 -8.56 -8.00 7.60
N VAL A 124 -8.86 -9.14 8.24
CA VAL A 124 -7.89 -10.24 8.46
C VAL A 124 -7.30 -10.71 7.11
N SER A 125 -8.16 -10.86 6.11
CA SER A 125 -7.74 -11.24 4.75
C SER A 125 -6.86 -10.18 4.10
N ALA A 126 -7.16 -8.91 4.32
CA ALA A 126 -6.35 -7.78 3.83
C ALA A 126 -4.95 -7.77 4.45
N GLY A 127 -4.85 -7.96 5.77
CA GLY A 127 -3.57 -8.04 6.46
C GLY A 127 -2.66 -9.13 5.88
N LEU A 128 -3.22 -10.30 5.61
CA LEU A 128 -2.50 -11.40 4.96
C LEU A 128 -2.13 -11.05 3.51
N LEU A 129 -3.04 -10.50 2.72
CA LEU A 129 -2.80 -10.18 1.32
C LEU A 129 -1.71 -9.13 1.15
N TRP A 130 -1.76 -8.04 1.90
CA TRP A 130 -0.75 -6.99 1.85
C TRP A 130 0.65 -7.50 2.22
N ALA A 131 0.74 -8.41 3.21
CA ALA A 131 2.01 -9.02 3.58
C ALA A 131 2.61 -9.90 2.47
N LEU A 132 1.76 -10.52 1.64
CA LEU A 132 2.19 -11.42 0.55
C LEU A 132 2.53 -10.69 -0.75
N LEU A 133 1.81 -9.61 -1.08
CA LEU A 133 1.67 -9.10 -2.44
C LEU A 133 3.01 -8.69 -3.05
N ALA A 134 3.79 -7.86 -2.35
CA ALA A 134 5.08 -7.39 -2.84
C ALA A 134 6.10 -8.52 -2.96
N GLY A 135 6.17 -9.41 -1.95
CA GLY A 135 7.03 -10.58 -1.96
C GLY A 135 6.67 -11.55 -3.09
N TYR A 136 5.40 -11.69 -3.39
CA TYR A 136 4.90 -12.51 -4.50
C TYR A 136 5.34 -11.94 -5.86
N ALA A 137 5.09 -10.65 -6.09
CA ALA A 137 5.52 -9.96 -7.31
C ALA A 137 7.03 -10.06 -7.53
N ALA A 138 7.80 -9.85 -6.47
CA ALA A 138 9.27 -9.93 -6.52
C ALA A 138 9.81 -11.32 -6.86
N ARG A 139 9.11 -12.39 -6.50
CA ARG A 139 9.52 -13.79 -6.82
C ARG A 139 9.29 -14.19 -8.27
N MET A 140 8.49 -13.44 -9.02
CA MET A 140 8.16 -13.76 -10.42
C MET A 140 9.19 -13.23 -11.42
N VAL A 141 10.12 -12.41 -10.98
CA VAL A 141 11.04 -11.66 -11.86
C VAL A 141 12.47 -11.66 -11.34
N PRO A 142 13.47 -11.43 -12.21
CA PRO A 142 14.87 -11.24 -11.80
C PRO A 142 15.02 -10.02 -10.87
N GLU A 143 16.13 -9.98 -10.12
CA GLU A 143 16.46 -8.91 -9.17
C GLU A 143 16.36 -7.51 -9.80
N SER A 144 16.80 -7.36 -11.04
CA SER A 144 16.79 -6.08 -11.77
C SER A 144 15.39 -5.53 -12.09
N GLN A 145 14.34 -6.34 -11.96
CA GLN A 145 12.96 -5.97 -12.32
C GLN A 145 11.99 -6.02 -11.12
N LYS A 146 12.47 -6.34 -9.92
CA LYS A 146 11.61 -6.50 -8.72
C LYS A 146 10.79 -5.24 -8.40
N GLY A 147 11.41 -4.07 -8.50
CA GLY A 147 10.71 -2.81 -8.23
C GLY A 147 9.57 -2.56 -9.21
N ARG A 148 9.82 -2.81 -10.52
CA ARG A 148 8.80 -2.68 -11.57
C ARG A 148 7.65 -3.67 -11.35
N ALA A 149 7.95 -4.92 -10.98
CA ALA A 149 6.93 -5.92 -10.72
C ALA A 149 6.06 -5.54 -9.50
N ILE A 150 6.68 -5.07 -8.41
CA ILE A 150 5.98 -4.57 -7.23
C ILE A 150 5.12 -3.35 -7.60
N ALA A 151 5.65 -2.41 -8.40
CA ALA A 151 4.90 -1.23 -8.84
C ALA A 151 3.63 -1.61 -9.61
N ILE A 152 3.71 -2.58 -10.54
CA ILE A 152 2.54 -3.07 -11.28
C ILE A 152 1.53 -3.71 -10.32
N ALA A 153 1.98 -4.55 -9.38
CA ALA A 153 1.09 -5.17 -8.41
C ALA A 153 0.41 -4.14 -7.49
N MET A 154 1.10 -3.03 -7.16
CA MET A 154 0.59 -1.98 -6.28
C MET A 154 -0.36 -1.00 -6.97
N VAL A 155 -0.39 -0.90 -8.31
CA VAL A 155 -1.24 0.05 -9.02
C VAL A 155 -2.74 -0.16 -8.77
N GLY A 156 -3.13 -1.36 -8.34
CA GLY A 156 -4.52 -1.67 -8.00
C GLY A 156 -5.10 -0.80 -6.88
N ALA A 157 -4.28 -0.44 -5.88
CA ALA A 157 -4.73 0.37 -4.75
C ALA A 157 -5.18 1.79 -5.15
N PRO A 158 -4.37 2.60 -5.83
CA PRO A 158 -4.80 3.93 -6.29
C PRO A 158 -5.93 3.85 -7.33
N LEU A 159 -5.96 2.82 -8.18
CA LEU A 159 -7.08 2.63 -9.11
C LEU A 159 -8.39 2.34 -8.36
N ALA A 160 -8.33 1.58 -7.27
CA ALA A 160 -9.50 1.34 -6.43
C ALA A 160 -10.04 2.64 -5.82
N LEU A 161 -9.17 3.49 -5.28
CA LEU A 161 -9.56 4.76 -4.67
C LEU A 161 -10.06 5.78 -5.71
N SER A 162 -9.41 5.87 -6.87
CA SER A 162 -9.72 6.89 -7.88
C SER A 162 -10.90 6.51 -8.80
N LEU A 163 -11.07 5.25 -9.11
CA LEU A 163 -12.12 4.76 -10.02
C LEU A 163 -13.08 3.79 -9.33
N GLY A 164 -12.54 2.87 -8.53
CA GLY A 164 -13.32 1.80 -7.92
C GLY A 164 -14.35 2.30 -6.91
N VAL A 165 -13.95 3.16 -5.97
CA VAL A 165 -14.84 3.70 -4.94
C VAL A 165 -15.94 4.57 -5.57
N PRO A 166 -15.64 5.55 -6.45
CA PRO A 166 -16.69 6.31 -7.12
C PRO A 166 -17.65 5.44 -7.96
N ALA A 167 -17.12 4.48 -8.72
CA ALA A 167 -17.94 3.56 -9.50
C ALA A 167 -18.81 2.66 -8.61
N GLY A 168 -18.26 2.13 -7.52
CA GLY A 168 -18.98 1.31 -6.57
C GLY A 168 -20.06 2.08 -5.82
N THR A 169 -19.81 3.36 -5.48
CA THR A 169 -20.79 4.26 -4.89
C THR A 169 -21.92 4.57 -5.88
N LEU A 170 -21.56 4.87 -7.13
CA LEU A 170 -22.57 5.08 -8.20
C LEU A 170 -23.45 3.85 -8.40
N LEU A 171 -22.86 2.67 -8.47
CA LEU A 171 -23.61 1.41 -8.54
C LEU A 171 -24.52 1.23 -7.33
N GLY A 172 -24.03 1.52 -6.13
CA GLY A 172 -24.84 1.47 -4.91
C GLY A 172 -26.04 2.40 -4.96
N ASN A 173 -25.89 3.60 -5.54
CA ASN A 173 -26.99 4.54 -5.74
C ASN A 173 -28.02 4.05 -6.77
N LEU A 174 -27.58 3.32 -7.81
CA LEU A 174 -28.46 2.87 -8.89
C LEU A 174 -29.16 1.55 -8.59
N ILE A 175 -28.47 0.59 -7.99
CA ILE A 175 -28.95 -0.79 -7.80
C ILE A 175 -28.94 -1.28 -6.35
N GLY A 176 -28.59 -0.37 -5.41
CA GLY A 176 -28.53 -0.64 -3.98
C GLY A 176 -27.16 -1.12 -3.51
N TRP A 177 -26.80 -0.72 -2.29
CA TRP A 177 -25.49 -0.98 -1.69
C TRP A 177 -25.14 -2.49 -1.58
N ARG A 178 -26.12 -3.35 -1.33
CA ARG A 178 -25.93 -4.80 -1.26
C ARG A 178 -25.42 -5.37 -2.59
N MET A 179 -25.94 -4.87 -3.71
CA MET A 179 -25.49 -5.32 -5.05
C MET A 179 -24.06 -4.90 -5.34
N SER A 180 -23.60 -3.76 -4.84
CA SER A 180 -22.18 -3.37 -4.95
C SER A 180 -21.27 -4.40 -4.27
N PHE A 181 -21.63 -4.89 -3.08
CA PHE A 181 -20.87 -5.96 -2.40
C PHE A 181 -21.01 -7.32 -3.09
N ALA A 182 -22.18 -7.63 -3.69
CA ALA A 182 -22.36 -8.85 -4.49
C ALA A 182 -21.41 -8.85 -5.71
N ILE A 183 -21.29 -7.73 -6.41
CA ILE A 183 -20.34 -7.55 -7.53
C ILE A 183 -18.90 -7.72 -7.05
N MET A 184 -18.56 -7.22 -5.85
CA MET A 184 -17.24 -7.42 -5.25
C MET A 184 -16.96 -8.91 -4.94
N SER A 185 -17.97 -9.64 -4.47
CA SER A 185 -17.85 -11.09 -4.28
C SER A 185 -17.57 -11.80 -5.61
N LEU A 186 -18.28 -11.43 -6.66
CA LEU A 186 -18.08 -12.00 -8.01
C LEU A 186 -16.68 -11.69 -8.54
N PHE A 187 -16.19 -10.44 -8.36
CA PHE A 187 -14.82 -10.08 -8.72
C PHE A 187 -13.78 -10.91 -7.95
N ALA A 188 -13.99 -11.14 -6.64
CA ALA A 188 -13.10 -11.98 -5.86
C ALA A 188 -13.10 -13.43 -6.37
N VAL A 189 -14.25 -14.01 -6.69
CA VAL A 189 -14.35 -15.36 -7.26
C VAL A 189 -13.68 -15.44 -8.64
N ALA A 190 -13.94 -14.49 -9.53
CA ALA A 190 -13.28 -14.41 -10.84
C ALA A 190 -11.77 -14.29 -10.70
N LEU A 191 -11.30 -13.49 -9.74
CA LEU A 191 -9.88 -13.33 -9.42
C LEU A 191 -9.27 -14.64 -8.90
N MET A 192 -9.98 -15.40 -8.06
CA MET A 192 -9.50 -16.72 -7.61
C MET A 192 -9.26 -17.67 -8.80
N VAL A 193 -10.17 -17.69 -9.77
CA VAL A 193 -10.00 -18.46 -11.00
C VAL A 193 -8.78 -17.98 -11.79
N TRP A 194 -8.63 -16.67 -11.96
CA TRP A 194 -7.46 -16.09 -12.64
C TRP A 194 -6.15 -16.45 -11.95
N VAL A 195 -6.07 -16.26 -10.63
CA VAL A 195 -4.89 -16.63 -9.81
C VAL A 195 -4.58 -18.12 -9.95
N ARG A 196 -5.60 -18.99 -9.90
CA ARG A 196 -5.41 -20.44 -10.03
C ARG A 196 -4.84 -20.87 -11.37
N LEU A 197 -5.21 -20.16 -12.45
CA LEU A 197 -4.84 -20.49 -13.82
C LEU A 197 -3.51 -19.86 -14.27
N LYS A 198 -3.21 -18.63 -13.83
CA LYS A 198 -2.11 -17.82 -14.39
C LYS A 198 -0.99 -17.51 -13.41
N VAL A 199 -1.25 -17.48 -12.11
CA VAL A 199 -0.23 -17.08 -11.14
C VAL A 199 0.61 -18.31 -10.75
N PRO A 200 1.95 -18.26 -10.90
CA PRO A 200 2.82 -19.37 -10.54
C PRO A 200 2.76 -19.64 -9.04
N ASP A 201 2.95 -20.90 -8.64
CA ASP A 201 2.98 -21.26 -7.23
C ASP A 201 4.41 -21.31 -6.71
N PHE A 202 4.61 -20.77 -5.52
CA PHE A 202 5.89 -20.80 -4.84
C PHE A 202 5.79 -21.60 -3.53
N PRO A 203 6.83 -22.37 -3.17
CA PRO A 203 6.87 -23.08 -1.91
C PRO A 203 6.87 -22.11 -0.73
N GLY A 204 6.39 -22.56 0.42
CA GLY A 204 6.58 -21.86 1.69
C GLY A 204 8.05 -21.89 2.13
N GLN A 205 8.35 -21.16 3.19
CA GLN A 205 9.69 -21.20 3.78
C GLN A 205 9.93 -22.54 4.45
N ALA A 206 11.08 -23.16 4.18
CA ALA A 206 11.51 -24.36 4.88
C ALA A 206 11.69 -24.07 6.38
N THR A 207 11.42 -25.07 7.23
CA THR A 207 11.41 -24.91 8.70
C THR A 207 12.74 -24.38 9.23
N ASN A 208 13.86 -24.81 8.67
CA ASN A 208 15.21 -24.36 9.02
C ASN A 208 15.56 -22.93 8.57
N LYS A 209 14.73 -22.33 7.70
CA LYS A 209 14.90 -20.96 7.19
C LYS A 209 13.90 -19.96 7.77
N ARG A 210 13.00 -20.40 8.65
CA ARG A 210 12.00 -19.53 9.27
C ARG A 210 12.68 -18.71 10.36
N LEU A 211 12.66 -17.40 10.19
CA LEU A 211 13.17 -16.46 11.17
C LEU A 211 12.06 -16.07 12.15
N ALA A 212 12.43 -15.97 13.43
CA ALA A 212 11.54 -15.39 14.43
C ALA A 212 11.32 -13.89 14.17
N LEU A 213 10.18 -13.36 14.60
CA LEU A 213 9.83 -11.94 14.45
C LEU A 213 10.96 -11.00 14.89
N ARG A 214 11.53 -11.27 16.09
CA ARG A 214 12.65 -10.49 16.64
C ARG A 214 13.87 -10.52 15.74
N GLN A 215 14.19 -11.65 15.14
CA GLN A 215 15.34 -11.80 14.24
C GLN A 215 15.12 -10.95 12.98
N VAL A 216 13.93 -11.00 12.36
CA VAL A 216 13.61 -10.19 11.18
C VAL A 216 13.64 -8.70 11.51
N PHE A 217 13.07 -8.28 12.66
CA PHE A 217 13.11 -6.90 13.12
C PHE A 217 14.54 -6.38 13.36
N THR A 218 15.47 -7.27 13.71
CA THR A 218 16.88 -6.91 13.94
C THR A 218 17.77 -7.04 12.71
N LEU A 219 17.25 -7.52 11.58
CA LEU A 219 18.00 -7.53 10.32
C LEU A 219 18.50 -6.12 9.97
N PRO A 220 19.76 -6.02 9.49
CA PRO A 220 20.32 -4.72 9.12
C PRO A 220 19.43 -4.01 8.07
N GLY A 221 19.02 -2.79 8.36
CA GLY A 221 18.19 -1.96 7.50
C GLY A 221 16.68 -2.08 7.70
N VAL A 222 16.13 -3.18 8.26
CA VAL A 222 14.70 -3.34 8.47
C VAL A 222 14.13 -2.23 9.37
N ARG A 223 14.77 -1.97 10.53
CA ARG A 223 14.34 -0.89 11.43
C ARG A 223 14.34 0.47 10.75
N SER A 224 15.36 0.74 9.93
CA SER A 224 15.45 2.02 9.19
C SER A 224 14.30 2.16 8.20
N VAL A 225 13.95 1.10 7.46
CA VAL A 225 12.81 1.13 6.53
C VAL A 225 11.51 1.31 7.30
N LEU A 226 11.28 0.56 8.37
CA LEU A 226 10.05 0.68 9.19
C LEU A 226 9.90 2.06 9.82
N PHE A 227 10.99 2.67 10.30
CA PHE A 227 10.97 4.05 10.81
C PHE A 227 10.60 5.04 9.71
N VAL A 228 11.20 4.91 8.52
CA VAL A 228 10.90 5.77 7.36
C VAL A 228 9.43 5.68 6.98
N VAL A 229 8.88 4.46 6.93
CA VAL A 229 7.46 4.23 6.68
C VAL A 229 6.61 4.92 7.73
N LEU A 230 6.89 4.66 9.02
CA LEU A 230 6.12 5.21 10.12
C LEU A 230 6.11 6.74 10.08
N ALA A 231 7.28 7.37 9.98
CA ALA A 231 7.40 8.83 10.03
C ALA A 231 6.82 9.51 8.78
N PHE A 232 7.06 8.96 7.58
CA PHE A 232 6.56 9.51 6.33
C PHE A 232 5.03 9.41 6.22
N VAL A 233 4.48 8.23 6.57
CA VAL A 233 3.03 7.98 6.51
C VAL A 233 2.31 8.70 7.64
N LEU A 234 2.93 8.84 8.81
CA LEU A 234 2.41 9.66 9.92
C LEU A 234 2.27 11.12 9.49
N ALA A 235 3.33 11.71 8.89
CA ALA A 235 3.31 13.07 8.38
C ALA A 235 2.19 13.25 7.33
N HIS A 236 2.08 12.30 6.39
CA HIS A 236 0.99 12.31 5.41
C HIS A 236 -0.38 12.31 6.07
N ASN A 237 -0.63 11.41 7.03
CA ASN A 237 -1.95 11.26 7.64
C ASN A 237 -2.32 12.41 8.59
N ILE A 238 -1.36 13.08 9.24
CA ILE A 238 -1.63 14.33 9.95
C ILE A 238 -2.22 15.37 8.99
N LEU A 239 -1.58 15.58 7.85
CA LEU A 239 -2.03 16.58 6.88
C LEU A 239 -3.31 16.15 6.15
N PHE A 240 -3.38 14.89 5.69
CA PHE A 240 -4.50 14.38 4.89
C PHE A 240 -5.81 14.32 5.69
N THR A 241 -5.75 13.86 6.94
CA THR A 241 -6.93 13.75 7.81
C THR A 241 -7.51 15.11 8.15
N TYR A 242 -6.65 16.11 8.35
CA TYR A 242 -7.06 17.46 8.75
C TYR A 242 -6.86 18.51 7.65
N ILE A 243 -6.89 18.06 6.38
CA ILE A 243 -6.72 18.97 5.23
C ILE A 243 -7.85 20.02 5.16
N ALA A 244 -9.09 19.64 5.49
CA ALA A 244 -10.22 20.55 5.42
C ALA A 244 -10.08 21.71 6.45
N PRO A 245 -9.83 21.46 7.74
CA PRO A 245 -9.49 22.54 8.70
C PRO A 245 -8.31 23.42 8.24
N PHE A 246 -7.27 22.82 7.67
CA PHE A 246 -6.15 23.58 7.13
C PHE A 246 -6.58 24.49 5.97
N LEU A 247 -7.36 23.99 5.02
CA LEU A 247 -7.85 24.76 3.87
C LEU A 247 -8.85 25.85 4.26
N MET A 248 -9.60 25.67 5.34
CA MET A 248 -10.45 26.74 5.87
C MET A 248 -9.63 27.97 6.28
N THR A 249 -8.48 27.77 6.96
CA THR A 249 -7.59 28.89 7.33
C THR A 249 -6.85 29.50 6.14
N ALA A 250 -6.69 28.71 5.05
CA ALA A 250 -6.10 29.18 3.80
C ALA A 250 -7.11 29.85 2.85
N GLY A 251 -8.38 30.02 3.28
CA GLY A 251 -9.45 30.58 2.44
C GLY A 251 -9.91 29.68 1.29
N LEU A 252 -9.58 28.38 1.36
CA LEU A 252 -9.90 27.37 0.34
C LEU A 252 -10.87 26.28 0.82
N GLY A 253 -11.56 26.49 1.95
CA GLY A 253 -12.45 25.49 2.55
C GLY A 253 -13.54 24.99 1.61
N GLU A 254 -14.15 25.87 0.80
CA GLU A 254 -15.17 25.51 -0.20
C GLU A 254 -14.62 24.76 -1.43
N ARG A 255 -13.29 24.67 -1.57
CA ARG A 255 -12.59 24.03 -2.69
C ARG A 255 -11.78 22.80 -2.26
N THR A 256 -12.11 22.21 -1.11
CA THR A 256 -11.43 21.03 -0.57
C THR A 256 -11.45 19.86 -1.55
N ASP A 257 -12.55 19.64 -2.23
CA ASP A 257 -12.72 18.64 -3.29
C ASP A 257 -11.74 18.82 -4.45
N LEU A 258 -11.60 20.05 -4.95
CA LEU A 258 -10.65 20.39 -6.02
C LEU A 258 -9.19 20.20 -5.56
N VAL A 259 -8.88 20.60 -4.34
CA VAL A 259 -7.53 20.43 -3.78
C VAL A 259 -7.18 18.93 -3.64
N LEU A 260 -8.11 18.11 -3.16
CA LEU A 260 -7.94 16.66 -3.08
C LEU A 260 -7.88 16.00 -4.47
N LEU A 261 -8.60 16.51 -5.45
CA LEU A 261 -8.50 16.07 -6.85
C LEU A 261 -7.09 16.33 -7.41
N VAL A 262 -6.54 17.53 -7.17
CA VAL A 262 -5.16 17.88 -7.57
C VAL A 262 -4.15 16.92 -6.92
N PHE A 263 -4.30 16.64 -5.63
CA PHE A 263 -3.49 15.64 -4.92
C PHE A 263 -3.58 14.27 -5.60
N GLY A 264 -4.81 13.79 -5.87
CA GLY A 264 -5.05 12.48 -6.47
C GLY A 264 -4.45 12.34 -7.88
N VAL A 265 -4.67 13.32 -8.75
CA VAL A 265 -4.09 13.34 -10.11
C VAL A 265 -2.57 13.39 -10.06
N ALA A 266 -2.00 14.23 -9.20
CA ALA A 266 -0.56 14.33 -9.01
C ALA A 266 0.05 13.01 -8.46
N SER A 267 -0.68 12.29 -7.61
CA SER A 267 -0.26 10.99 -7.09
C SER A 267 -0.11 9.93 -8.19
N LEU A 268 -0.94 9.96 -9.23
CA LEU A 268 -0.82 9.05 -10.39
C LEU A 268 0.50 9.30 -11.13
N LEU A 269 0.91 10.56 -11.27
CA LEU A 269 2.22 10.90 -11.84
C LEU A 269 3.36 10.35 -10.95
N GLY A 270 3.25 10.50 -9.63
CA GLY A 270 4.22 9.97 -8.67
C GLY A 270 4.39 8.45 -8.77
N ILE A 271 3.28 7.70 -8.86
CA ILE A 271 3.29 6.25 -9.06
C ILE A 271 4.00 5.89 -10.36
N TRP A 272 3.67 6.58 -11.46
CA TRP A 272 4.28 6.32 -12.76
C TRP A 272 5.79 6.55 -12.74
N VAL A 273 6.25 7.69 -12.24
CA VAL A 273 7.69 8.04 -12.12
C VAL A 273 8.43 6.99 -11.28
N VAL A 274 7.88 6.63 -10.13
CA VAL A 274 8.48 5.61 -9.27
C VAL A 274 8.50 4.26 -9.96
N GLY A 275 7.40 3.83 -10.59
CA GLY A 275 7.31 2.55 -11.27
C GLY A 275 8.35 2.37 -12.38
N VAL A 276 8.68 3.44 -13.11
CA VAL A 276 9.69 3.42 -14.19
C VAL A 276 11.12 3.41 -13.64
N LEU A 277 11.40 4.14 -12.55
CA LEU A 277 12.77 4.43 -12.12
C LEU A 277 13.22 3.61 -10.90
N ILE A 278 12.32 2.92 -10.21
CA ILE A 278 12.56 2.32 -8.88
C ILE A 278 13.66 1.25 -8.89
N ASP A 279 13.77 0.46 -9.95
CA ASP A 279 14.74 -0.64 -10.00
C ASP A 279 16.20 -0.14 -9.95
N ARG A 280 16.43 1.05 -10.51
CA ARG A 280 17.75 1.66 -10.58
C ARG A 280 18.01 2.71 -9.50
N HIS A 281 16.96 3.41 -9.03
CA HIS A 281 17.09 4.63 -8.24
C HIS A 281 16.28 4.63 -6.93
N LEU A 282 16.01 3.45 -6.33
CA LEU A 282 15.18 3.32 -5.12
C LEU A 282 15.54 4.36 -4.04
N ARG A 283 16.83 4.47 -3.66
CA ARG A 283 17.31 5.42 -2.65
C ARG A 283 17.09 6.88 -3.09
N ALA A 284 17.49 7.22 -4.31
CA ALA A 284 17.35 8.59 -4.82
C ALA A 284 15.88 9.02 -4.88
N LEU A 285 15.00 8.12 -5.32
CA LEU A 285 13.55 8.35 -5.34
C LEU A 285 12.98 8.53 -3.94
N THR A 286 13.40 7.71 -2.96
CA THR A 286 12.94 7.87 -1.58
C THR A 286 13.39 9.20 -0.99
N LEU A 287 14.65 9.62 -1.22
CA LEU A 287 15.15 10.92 -0.80
C LEU A 287 14.39 12.06 -1.50
N ALA A 288 14.20 11.96 -2.83
CA ALA A 288 13.49 12.98 -3.60
C ALA A 288 12.03 13.12 -3.17
N SER A 289 11.31 12.01 -2.99
CA SER A 289 9.92 12.03 -2.51
C SER A 289 9.83 12.63 -1.11
N THR A 290 10.75 12.27 -0.20
CA THR A 290 10.74 12.81 1.17
C THR A 290 11.09 14.30 1.18
N ALA A 291 12.07 14.72 0.39
CA ALA A 291 12.45 16.14 0.27
C ALA A 291 11.33 16.97 -0.37
N LEU A 292 10.69 16.44 -1.43
CA LEU A 292 9.57 17.09 -2.10
C LEU A 292 8.39 17.28 -1.14
N PHE A 293 8.09 16.27 -0.33
CA PHE A 293 7.04 16.40 0.69
C PHE A 293 7.43 17.40 1.79
N ALA A 294 8.69 17.42 2.24
CA ALA A 294 9.15 18.39 3.22
C ALA A 294 9.06 19.84 2.69
N ILE A 295 9.44 20.07 1.43
CA ILE A 295 9.30 21.37 0.76
C ILE A 295 7.81 21.75 0.65
N SER A 296 6.96 20.79 0.26
CA SER A 296 5.52 20.99 0.21
C SER A 296 4.95 21.40 1.57
N ALA A 297 5.30 20.68 2.64
CA ALA A 297 4.85 20.98 4.01
C ALA A 297 5.33 22.39 4.46
N LEU A 298 6.57 22.74 4.15
CA LEU A 298 7.10 24.08 4.44
C LEU A 298 6.35 25.18 3.66
N THR A 299 6.09 24.96 2.36
CA THR A 299 5.34 25.89 1.52
C THR A 299 3.92 26.10 2.06
N LEU A 300 3.25 25.02 2.45
CA LEU A 300 1.92 25.07 3.07
C LEU A 300 1.93 25.87 4.37
N GLY A 301 3.00 25.77 5.19
CA GLY A 301 3.14 26.52 6.43
C GLY A 301 3.42 28.00 6.24
N VAL A 302 4.23 28.36 5.24
CA VAL A 302 4.70 29.75 5.05
C VAL A 302 3.85 30.56 4.08
N MET A 303 3.20 29.89 3.11
CA MET A 303 2.47 30.54 2.01
C MET A 303 1.00 30.09 1.93
N SER A 304 0.41 29.73 3.08
CA SER A 304 -0.99 29.31 3.16
C SER A 304 -2.00 30.37 2.72
N ASP A 305 -1.63 31.65 2.80
CA ASP A 305 -2.42 32.80 2.34
C ASP A 305 -2.49 32.94 0.80
N ARG A 306 -1.67 32.16 0.06
CA ARG A 306 -1.58 32.21 -1.39
C ARG A 306 -2.19 30.98 -2.03
N PRO A 307 -3.41 31.03 -2.60
CA PRO A 307 -4.08 29.86 -3.21
C PRO A 307 -3.22 29.10 -4.22
N ALA A 308 -2.52 29.82 -5.11
CA ALA A 308 -1.64 29.19 -6.11
C ALA A 308 -0.51 28.38 -5.46
N ALA A 309 0.09 28.87 -4.39
CA ALA A 309 1.14 28.15 -3.64
C ALA A 309 0.58 26.90 -2.98
N VAL A 310 -0.64 26.95 -2.44
CA VAL A 310 -1.33 25.80 -1.84
C VAL A 310 -1.57 24.70 -2.89
N TYR A 311 -2.10 25.04 -4.08
CA TYR A 311 -2.30 24.06 -5.16
C TYR A 311 -0.98 23.41 -5.62
N ILE A 312 0.07 24.20 -5.81
CA ILE A 312 1.40 23.72 -6.22
C ILE A 312 1.97 22.79 -5.13
N ALA A 313 1.89 23.19 -3.87
CA ALA A 313 2.38 22.39 -2.76
C ALA A 313 1.61 21.07 -2.62
N VAL A 314 0.28 21.09 -2.77
CA VAL A 314 -0.55 19.89 -2.72
C VAL A 314 -0.25 18.97 -3.90
N ALA A 315 -0.03 19.50 -5.10
CA ALA A 315 0.41 18.70 -6.25
C ALA A 315 1.77 18.04 -5.99
N ALA A 316 2.74 18.80 -5.46
CA ALA A 316 4.05 18.29 -5.08
C ALA A 316 3.96 17.20 -4.01
N TRP A 317 3.11 17.38 -3.00
CA TRP A 317 2.82 16.36 -2.00
C TRP A 317 2.16 15.12 -2.62
N GLY A 318 1.22 15.28 -3.55
CA GLY A 318 0.62 14.17 -4.29
C GLY A 318 1.67 13.35 -5.05
N ILE A 319 2.56 14.00 -5.80
CA ILE A 319 3.67 13.33 -6.51
C ILE A 319 4.56 12.58 -5.51
N ALA A 320 4.90 13.20 -4.39
CA ALA A 320 5.76 12.62 -3.37
C ALA A 320 5.15 11.37 -2.72
N PHE A 321 3.85 11.40 -2.42
CA PHE A 321 3.15 10.31 -1.75
C PHE A 321 2.74 9.18 -2.69
N GLY A 322 2.41 9.49 -3.94
CA GLY A 322 1.85 8.52 -4.89
C GLY A 322 2.67 7.25 -5.05
N GLY A 323 4.01 7.37 -5.09
CA GLY A 323 4.91 6.22 -5.19
C GLY A 323 5.34 5.60 -3.85
N ALA A 324 4.95 6.17 -2.71
CA ALA A 324 5.47 5.79 -1.39
C ALA A 324 5.27 4.31 -1.06
N GLY A 325 4.08 3.77 -1.34
CA GLY A 325 3.79 2.34 -1.12
C GLY A 325 4.78 1.44 -1.87
N THR A 326 5.02 1.74 -3.14
CA THR A 326 5.95 0.97 -3.98
C THR A 326 7.41 1.12 -3.49
N LEU A 327 7.82 2.33 -3.14
CA LEU A 327 9.16 2.60 -2.61
C LEU A 327 9.45 1.78 -1.35
N PHE A 328 8.55 1.85 -0.37
CA PHE A 328 8.78 1.21 0.92
C PHE A 328 8.64 -0.30 0.86
N GLN A 329 7.67 -0.82 0.10
CA GLN A 329 7.52 -2.25 -0.10
C GLN A 329 8.71 -2.85 -0.87
N THR A 330 9.25 -2.13 -1.85
CA THR A 330 10.47 -2.55 -2.54
C THR A 330 11.68 -2.50 -1.62
N ALA A 331 11.81 -1.44 -0.80
CA ALA A 331 12.90 -1.31 0.15
C ALA A 331 12.92 -2.47 1.16
N ILE A 332 11.77 -2.77 1.77
CA ILE A 332 11.68 -3.86 2.77
C ILE A 332 11.88 -5.23 2.14
N ALA A 333 11.34 -5.47 0.93
CA ALA A 333 11.50 -6.74 0.21
C ALA A 333 12.97 -7.01 -0.13
N LYS A 334 13.70 -5.99 -0.61
CA LYS A 334 15.14 -6.11 -0.90
C LYS A 334 15.98 -6.26 0.37
N THR A 335 15.60 -5.60 1.46
CA THR A 335 16.34 -5.61 2.73
C THR A 335 16.20 -6.95 3.46
N ALA A 336 15.00 -7.52 3.48
CA ALA A 336 14.69 -8.73 4.24
C ALA A 336 14.90 -10.04 3.46
N ALA A 337 15.09 -9.96 2.13
CA ALA A 337 15.36 -11.10 1.26
C ALA A 337 14.42 -12.32 1.51
N GLU A 338 14.94 -13.42 2.04
CA GLU A 338 14.15 -14.63 2.33
C GLU A 338 13.06 -14.43 3.39
N ALA A 339 13.20 -13.42 4.28
CA ALA A 339 12.21 -13.05 5.29
C ALA A 339 11.23 -11.96 4.83
N ALA A 340 11.18 -11.68 3.51
CA ALA A 340 10.42 -10.56 2.95
C ALA A 340 8.94 -10.55 3.39
N ASP A 341 8.26 -11.70 3.43
CA ASP A 341 6.83 -11.73 3.78
C ASP A 341 6.59 -11.30 5.24
N LEU A 342 7.45 -11.73 6.18
CA LEU A 342 7.33 -11.32 7.59
C LEU A 342 7.73 -9.85 7.77
N ALA A 343 8.74 -9.38 7.03
CA ALA A 343 9.10 -7.97 7.03
C ALA A 343 8.02 -7.09 6.39
N GLN A 344 7.34 -7.56 5.35
CA GLN A 344 6.18 -6.89 4.75
C GLN A 344 5.01 -6.79 5.75
N SER A 345 4.75 -7.82 6.55
CA SER A 345 3.70 -7.74 7.58
C SER A 345 4.02 -6.69 8.65
N MET A 346 5.32 -6.53 9.02
CA MET A 346 5.75 -5.43 9.90
C MET A 346 5.54 -4.07 9.24
N LEU A 347 5.81 -3.95 7.93
CA LEU A 347 5.57 -2.71 7.18
C LEU A 347 4.08 -2.36 7.16
N VAL A 348 3.20 -3.34 6.90
CA VAL A 348 1.74 -3.15 6.95
C VAL A 348 1.31 -2.67 8.33
N THR A 349 1.84 -3.27 9.40
CA THR A 349 1.58 -2.84 10.78
C THR A 349 2.05 -1.41 11.02
N ALA A 350 3.29 -1.07 10.65
CA ALA A 350 3.82 0.30 10.78
C ALA A 350 2.99 1.32 9.99
N TRP A 351 2.52 0.95 8.80
CA TRP A 351 1.65 1.79 7.97
C TRP A 351 0.32 2.09 8.66
N ASN A 352 -0.37 1.05 9.17
CA ASN A 352 -1.64 1.21 9.88
C ASN A 352 -1.49 1.98 11.20
N VAL A 353 -0.39 1.74 11.95
CA VAL A 353 -0.05 2.53 13.15
C VAL A 353 0.16 3.99 12.80
N ALA A 354 0.81 4.29 11.67
CA ALA A 354 1.01 5.66 11.20
C ALA A 354 -0.31 6.34 10.79
N ILE A 355 -1.23 5.60 10.15
CA ILE A 355 -2.56 6.11 9.82
C ILE A 355 -3.32 6.48 11.10
N ALA A 356 -3.43 5.55 12.05
CA ALA A 356 -4.09 5.78 13.32
C ALA A 356 -3.41 6.90 14.13
N GLY A 357 -2.07 6.87 14.17
CA GLY A 357 -1.25 7.90 14.82
C GLY A 357 -1.45 9.28 14.19
N GLY A 358 -1.60 9.36 12.87
CA GLY A 358 -1.86 10.61 12.14
C GLY A 358 -3.17 11.26 12.56
N GLY A 359 -4.23 10.46 12.70
CA GLY A 359 -5.51 10.92 13.23
C GLY A 359 -5.39 11.44 14.67
N ILE A 360 -4.73 10.68 15.55
CA ILE A 360 -4.59 11.05 16.98
C ILE A 360 -3.69 12.27 17.14
N VAL A 361 -2.46 12.22 16.58
CA VAL A 361 -1.48 13.32 16.71
C VAL A 361 -1.99 14.58 16.03
N GLY A 362 -2.56 14.46 14.82
CA GLY A 362 -3.14 15.60 14.11
C GLY A 362 -4.30 16.24 14.86
N GLY A 363 -5.18 15.42 15.49
CA GLY A 363 -6.26 15.94 16.36
C GLY A 363 -5.72 16.68 17.57
N LEU A 364 -4.76 16.12 18.29
CA LEU A 364 -4.12 16.78 19.44
C LEU A 364 -3.43 18.09 19.03
N LEU A 365 -2.75 18.11 17.87
CA LEU A 365 -2.15 19.34 17.36
C LEU A 365 -3.21 20.40 17.04
N LEU A 366 -4.29 19.98 16.37
CA LEU A 366 -5.39 20.88 16.00
C LEU A 366 -6.06 21.50 17.25
N ASP A 367 -6.39 20.65 18.24
CA ASP A 367 -7.12 21.06 19.43
C ASP A 367 -6.29 21.98 20.36
N HIS A 368 -4.99 21.73 20.48
CA HIS A 368 -4.14 22.46 21.44
C HIS A 368 -3.32 23.59 20.82
N LEU A 369 -2.92 23.45 19.57
CA LEU A 369 -1.98 24.37 18.90
C LEU A 369 -2.53 24.97 17.60
N GLY A 370 -3.66 24.44 17.11
CA GLY A 370 -4.24 24.83 15.83
C GLY A 370 -3.44 24.29 14.62
N VAL A 371 -3.96 24.58 13.43
CA VAL A 371 -3.38 24.10 12.15
C VAL A 371 -1.97 24.61 11.88
N VAL A 372 -1.56 25.71 12.50
CA VAL A 372 -0.21 26.29 12.35
C VAL A 372 0.88 25.31 12.80
N ALA A 373 0.56 24.43 13.76
CA ALA A 373 1.50 23.41 14.24
C ALA A 373 1.75 22.27 13.24
N PHE A 374 0.93 22.10 12.21
CA PHE A 374 1.08 20.99 11.26
C PHE A 374 2.40 21.11 10.50
N ALA A 375 2.67 22.25 9.85
CA ALA A 375 3.85 22.41 9.02
C ALA A 375 5.17 22.13 9.76
N PRO A 376 5.46 22.70 10.94
CA PRO A 376 6.70 22.40 11.66
C PRO A 376 6.80 20.93 12.07
N VAL A 377 5.71 20.29 12.52
CA VAL A 377 5.71 18.88 12.89
C VAL A 377 5.98 17.98 11.67
N LEU A 378 5.31 18.24 10.54
CA LEU A 378 5.56 17.53 9.30
C LEU A 378 7.01 17.67 8.83
N VAL A 379 7.55 18.90 8.84
CA VAL A 379 8.93 19.17 8.44
C VAL A 379 9.92 18.43 9.33
N ILE A 380 9.72 18.41 10.64
CA ILE A 380 10.58 17.65 11.58
C ILE A 380 10.53 16.16 11.26
N LEU A 381 9.35 15.55 11.10
CA LEU A 381 9.19 14.14 10.76
C LEU A 381 9.88 13.80 9.43
N LEU A 382 9.75 14.66 8.43
CA LEU A 382 10.33 14.45 7.11
C LEU A 382 11.84 14.66 7.08
N LEU A 383 12.37 15.61 7.85
CA LEU A 383 13.82 15.78 8.03
C LEU A 383 14.43 14.58 8.75
N LEU A 384 13.79 14.05 9.79
CA LEU A 384 14.22 12.80 10.43
C LEU A 384 14.17 11.64 9.45
N THR A 385 13.13 11.55 8.63
CA THR A 385 13.02 10.55 7.55
C THR A 385 14.17 10.68 6.56
N LEU A 386 14.49 11.89 6.09
CA LEU A 386 15.64 12.16 5.21
C LEU A 386 16.96 11.74 5.85
N ALA A 387 17.17 12.09 7.11
CA ALA A 387 18.39 11.74 7.85
C ALA A 387 18.56 10.21 7.95
N VAL A 388 17.48 9.48 8.25
CA VAL A 388 17.51 8.01 8.31
C VAL A 388 17.76 7.40 6.94
N VAL A 389 17.08 7.84 5.87
CA VAL A 389 17.35 7.35 4.50
C VAL A 389 18.77 7.65 4.08
N TRP A 390 19.31 8.83 4.45
CA TRP A 390 20.69 9.22 4.15
C TRP A 390 21.70 8.34 4.87
N SER A 391 21.52 8.08 6.16
CA SER A 391 22.41 7.24 6.97
C SER A 391 22.33 5.75 6.61
N ALA A 392 21.15 5.25 6.21
CA ALA A 392 20.88 3.85 5.86
C ALA A 392 21.45 3.45 4.47
N SER A 393 22.57 4.04 4.07
CA SER A 393 23.18 3.85 2.73
C SER A 393 23.80 2.47 2.50
N ARG A 394 24.10 1.73 3.58
CA ARG A 394 24.64 0.36 3.50
C ARG A 394 23.54 -0.70 3.53
N TYR A 395 22.48 -0.45 4.30
CA TYR A 395 21.39 -1.37 4.52
C TYR A 395 20.05 -0.62 4.51
N GLY A 396 19.00 -1.24 3.98
CA GLY A 396 17.66 -0.66 3.85
C GLY A 396 17.48 0.18 2.60
N PHE A 397 18.28 1.23 2.43
CA PHE A 397 18.31 2.07 1.24
C PHE A 397 19.73 2.07 0.64
N ALA A 398 20.24 0.88 0.31
CA ALA A 398 21.61 0.71 -0.15
C ALA A 398 21.91 1.52 -1.43
N ARG A 399 23.14 2.07 -1.49
CA ARG A 399 23.69 2.60 -2.75
C ARG A 399 23.99 1.42 -3.66
N ARG A 400 23.62 1.52 -4.92
CA ARG A 400 24.06 0.54 -5.91
C ARG A 400 25.58 0.70 -6.06
N THR A 401 26.35 -0.31 -5.68
CA THR A 401 27.75 -0.42 -6.14
C THR A 401 27.68 -0.60 -7.64
N GLN A 402 28.33 0.30 -8.37
CA GLN A 402 28.49 0.25 -9.83
C GLN A 402 29.30 -0.97 -10.21
#